data_029073e97789a9d386f295078dd5dee1
#
_entry.id   029073e97789a9d386f295078dd5dee1
#
_cell.length_a   1.000
_cell.length_b   1.000
_cell.length_c   1.000
_cell.angle_alpha   90.00
_cell.angle_beta   90.00
_cell.angle_gamma   90.00
#
_symmetry.space_group_name_H-M   'P 1'
#
loop_
_entity.id
_entity.type
_entity.pdbx_description
1 polymer ?
#
loop_
_entity_poly.entity_id
_entity_poly.type
_entity_poly.pdbx_seq_one_letter_code
_entity_poly.pdbx_strand_id
1 'polypeptide(L)'
;MKPSQSKELFLYQVLSYDDSVGISGGEKSGKTNALIEASKLIPLGKTILFAFLEHEQMDALEDNFPHTIRLMPFDNIGFHILLRNYGKVIYKKTKQLRYINKEIENLDVSDQENLSLIREKINTAINNLRMNVSDNTEEETLKEIQKDYVKAVMNVREQMIDYNITAENEIIIDTIDMLEIPVMAGMQFPEYDFVFVDDVHLLTHLSYEFVKMIKHDKCRIIFSGNPQEDKHGFFDKIANKTKAKIVELK
;
A
#
# COMPACT_ATOMS: atom_id res chain seq x y z
N MET A 1 -21.17 2.75 -24.77
CA MET A 1 -21.69 1.48 -24.21
C MET A 1 -22.54 1.83 -22.98
N LYS A 2 -23.64 1.12 -22.70
CA LYS A 2 -24.40 1.37 -21.45
C LYS A 2 -23.58 0.85 -20.27
N PRO A 3 -23.67 1.45 -19.05
CA PRO A 3 -22.90 1.00 -17.88
C PRO A 3 -23.02 -0.50 -17.58
N SER A 4 -24.21 -1.08 -17.76
CA SER A 4 -24.43 -2.53 -17.62
C SER A 4 -23.64 -3.38 -18.61
N GLN A 5 -23.48 -2.92 -19.85
CA GLN A 5 -22.71 -3.65 -20.87
C GLN A 5 -21.21 -3.61 -20.63
N SER A 6 -20.68 -2.49 -20.12
CA SER A 6 -19.26 -2.40 -19.73
C SER A 6 -18.95 -3.32 -18.56
N LYS A 7 -19.82 -3.39 -17.56
CA LYS A 7 -19.69 -4.31 -16.43
C LYS A 7 -19.73 -5.77 -16.88
N GLU A 8 -20.69 -6.14 -17.71
CA GLU A 8 -20.77 -7.51 -18.27
C GLU A 8 -19.52 -7.87 -19.07
N LEU A 9 -18.99 -6.95 -19.86
CA LEU A 9 -17.73 -7.16 -20.58
C LEU A 9 -16.56 -7.39 -19.62
N PHE A 10 -16.47 -6.60 -18.54
CA PHE A 10 -15.45 -6.78 -17.51
C PHE A 10 -15.55 -8.18 -16.87
N LEU A 11 -16.71 -8.57 -16.40
CA LEU A 11 -16.94 -9.90 -15.80
C LEU A 11 -16.58 -11.03 -16.79
N TYR A 12 -16.99 -10.89 -18.05
CA TYR A 12 -16.62 -11.84 -19.10
C TYR A 12 -15.09 -11.93 -19.27
N GLN A 13 -14.38 -10.80 -19.29
CA GLN A 13 -12.92 -10.81 -19.44
C GLN A 13 -12.24 -11.45 -18.23
N VAL A 14 -12.69 -11.21 -17.01
CA VAL A 14 -12.15 -11.84 -15.80
C VAL A 14 -12.27 -13.37 -15.89
N LEU A 15 -13.37 -13.89 -16.43
CA LEU A 15 -13.60 -15.33 -16.53
C LEU A 15 -12.92 -16.00 -17.74
N SER A 16 -12.80 -15.28 -18.86
CA SER A 16 -12.47 -15.89 -20.15
C SER A 16 -11.00 -15.72 -20.58
N TYR A 17 -10.24 -14.86 -19.90
CA TYR A 17 -8.83 -14.61 -20.22
C TYR A 17 -7.91 -15.05 -19.10
N ASP A 18 -6.68 -15.42 -19.47
CA ASP A 18 -5.62 -15.77 -18.50
C ASP A 18 -4.85 -14.54 -18.02
N ASP A 19 -4.97 -13.42 -18.72
CA ASP A 19 -4.29 -12.16 -18.38
C ASP A 19 -5.00 -11.41 -17.25
N SER A 20 -4.28 -10.47 -16.63
CA SER A 20 -4.84 -9.49 -15.70
C SER A 20 -5.90 -8.61 -16.37
N VAL A 21 -6.84 -8.07 -15.59
CA VAL A 21 -7.91 -7.20 -16.10
C VAL A 21 -8.05 -5.99 -15.20
N GLY A 22 -8.11 -4.81 -15.82
CA GLY A 22 -8.37 -3.56 -15.12
C GLY A 22 -9.73 -2.98 -15.50
N ILE A 23 -10.36 -2.27 -14.54
CA ILE A 23 -11.59 -1.52 -14.76
C ILE A 23 -11.35 -0.06 -14.41
N SER A 24 -11.60 0.84 -15.36
CA SER A 24 -11.46 2.27 -15.17
C SER A 24 -12.82 2.97 -15.12
N GLY A 25 -12.89 4.10 -14.43
CA GLY A 25 -14.10 4.94 -14.38
C GLY A 25 -14.02 5.98 -13.28
N GLY A 26 -14.89 7.00 -13.37
CA GLY A 26 -14.98 8.07 -12.38
C GLY A 26 -15.48 7.59 -11.02
N GLU A 27 -15.57 8.52 -10.09
CA GLU A 27 -16.19 8.27 -8.78
C GLU A 27 -17.64 7.77 -8.96
N LYS A 28 -18.07 6.82 -8.11
CA LYS A 28 -19.43 6.22 -8.12
C LYS A 28 -19.83 5.51 -9.42
N SER A 29 -18.90 5.23 -10.33
CA SER A 29 -19.19 4.46 -11.56
C SER A 29 -19.50 2.97 -11.32
N GLY A 30 -19.33 2.48 -10.07
CA GLY A 30 -19.60 1.08 -9.70
C GLY A 30 -18.41 0.12 -9.85
N LYS A 31 -17.16 0.63 -9.93
CA LYS A 31 -15.93 -0.16 -10.04
C LYS A 31 -15.78 -1.19 -8.92
N THR A 32 -15.91 -0.75 -7.66
CA THR A 32 -15.81 -1.61 -6.48
C THR A 32 -16.84 -2.75 -6.54
N ASN A 33 -18.09 -2.44 -6.86
CA ASN A 33 -19.12 -3.47 -7.01
C ASN A 33 -18.82 -4.46 -8.13
N ALA A 34 -18.21 -4.01 -9.24
CA ALA A 34 -17.82 -4.88 -10.33
C ALA A 34 -16.67 -5.82 -9.90
N LEU A 35 -15.69 -5.33 -9.12
CA LEU A 35 -14.62 -6.17 -8.53
C LEU A 35 -15.19 -7.22 -7.58
N ILE A 36 -16.12 -6.82 -6.69
CA ILE A 36 -16.79 -7.74 -5.75
C ILE A 36 -17.52 -8.84 -6.50
N GLU A 37 -18.30 -8.48 -7.52
CA GLU A 37 -19.00 -9.48 -8.33
C GLU A 37 -18.05 -10.39 -9.09
N ALA A 38 -16.97 -9.83 -9.68
CA ALA A 38 -15.97 -10.62 -10.37
C ALA A 38 -15.29 -11.63 -9.43
N SER A 39 -14.98 -11.23 -8.20
CA SER A 39 -14.35 -12.10 -7.21
C SER A 39 -15.20 -13.32 -6.85
N LYS A 40 -16.54 -13.16 -6.83
CA LYS A 40 -17.50 -14.24 -6.57
C LYS A 40 -17.61 -15.26 -7.71
N LEU A 41 -17.21 -14.87 -8.93
CA LEU A 41 -17.31 -15.72 -10.11
C LEU A 41 -16.06 -16.59 -10.32
N ILE A 42 -15.00 -16.37 -9.57
CA ILE A 42 -13.78 -17.16 -9.66
C ILE A 42 -14.08 -18.62 -9.25
N PRO A 43 -13.62 -19.61 -10.03
CA PRO A 43 -13.89 -21.01 -9.76
C PRO A 43 -13.40 -21.46 -8.37
N LEU A 44 -14.15 -22.37 -7.76
CA LEU A 44 -13.75 -23.01 -6.49
C LEU A 44 -12.39 -23.70 -6.61
N GLY A 45 -11.63 -23.67 -5.53
CA GLY A 45 -10.28 -24.25 -5.48
C GLY A 45 -9.16 -23.28 -5.87
N LYS A 46 -9.51 -22.05 -6.30
CA LYS A 46 -8.55 -20.97 -6.49
C LYS A 46 -8.34 -20.17 -5.21
N THR A 47 -7.10 -19.74 -4.99
CA THR A 47 -6.75 -18.85 -3.88
C THR A 47 -6.96 -17.40 -4.28
N ILE A 48 -7.81 -16.70 -3.54
CA ILE A 48 -8.22 -15.32 -3.86
C ILE A 48 -7.87 -14.42 -2.68
N LEU A 49 -7.16 -13.34 -2.97
CA LEU A 49 -6.95 -12.21 -2.07
C LEU A 49 -7.70 -11.00 -2.62
N PHE A 50 -8.53 -10.37 -1.79
CA PHE A 50 -9.00 -9.02 -2.05
C PHE A 50 -8.26 -8.09 -1.08
N ALA A 51 -7.36 -7.29 -1.64
CA ALA A 51 -6.49 -6.40 -0.89
C ALA A 51 -7.07 -4.99 -0.84
N PHE A 52 -7.16 -4.43 0.36
CA PHE A 52 -7.67 -3.09 0.63
C PHE A 52 -6.52 -2.15 0.97
N LEU A 53 -6.67 -0.88 0.62
CA LEU A 53 -5.74 0.17 1.04
C LEU A 53 -5.87 0.46 2.54
N GLU A 54 -7.10 0.45 3.06
CA GLU A 54 -7.43 0.82 4.43
C GLU A 54 -8.40 -0.17 5.08
N HIS A 55 -8.34 -0.27 6.42
CA HIS A 55 -9.21 -1.14 7.21
C HIS A 55 -10.68 -0.76 7.09
N GLU A 56 -10.99 0.54 7.10
CA GLU A 56 -12.35 1.06 7.01
C GLU A 56 -13.06 0.65 5.72
N GLN A 57 -12.30 0.54 4.63
CA GLN A 57 -12.84 0.04 3.35
C GLN A 57 -13.21 -1.44 3.46
N MET A 58 -12.35 -2.24 4.08
CA MET A 58 -12.63 -3.67 4.30
C MET A 58 -13.85 -3.86 5.19
N ASP A 59 -13.91 -3.19 6.35
CA ASP A 59 -15.00 -3.30 7.33
C ASP A 59 -16.36 -2.90 6.72
N ALA A 60 -16.37 -1.89 5.84
CA ALA A 60 -17.57 -1.46 5.15
C ALA A 60 -18.09 -2.45 4.09
N LEU A 61 -17.25 -3.35 3.61
CA LEU A 61 -17.55 -4.20 2.46
C LEU A 61 -17.53 -5.71 2.78
N GLU A 62 -17.02 -6.13 3.94
CA GLU A 62 -16.76 -7.55 4.26
C GLU A 62 -17.99 -8.44 4.12
N ASP A 63 -19.18 -7.96 4.50
CA ASP A 63 -20.45 -8.69 4.36
C ASP A 63 -20.84 -8.99 2.90
N ASN A 64 -20.21 -8.30 1.93
CA ASN A 64 -20.48 -8.51 0.52
C ASN A 64 -19.68 -9.68 -0.09
N PHE A 65 -18.76 -10.27 0.67
CA PHE A 65 -17.89 -11.33 0.18
C PHE A 65 -18.24 -12.71 0.73
N PRO A 66 -18.07 -13.79 -0.05
CA PRO A 66 -18.14 -15.15 0.47
C PRO A 66 -16.86 -15.46 1.30
N HIS A 67 -17.00 -16.30 2.32
CA HIS A 67 -15.89 -16.70 3.20
C HIS A 67 -14.71 -17.40 2.50
N THR A 68 -14.85 -17.76 1.25
CA THR A 68 -13.78 -18.35 0.42
C THR A 68 -12.78 -17.33 -0.08
N ILE A 69 -13.08 -16.04 0.02
CA ILE A 69 -12.22 -14.92 -0.40
C ILE A 69 -11.50 -14.40 0.83
N ARG A 70 -10.17 -14.31 0.76
CA ARG A 70 -9.38 -13.71 1.82
C ARG A 70 -9.39 -12.19 1.66
N LEU A 71 -9.92 -11.50 2.67
CA LEU A 71 -9.95 -10.04 2.73
C LEU A 71 -8.83 -9.57 3.64
N MET A 72 -7.96 -8.67 3.15
CA MET A 72 -6.88 -8.14 3.97
C MET A 72 -6.51 -6.71 3.54
N PRO A 73 -6.35 -5.78 4.48
CA PRO A 73 -5.64 -4.54 4.23
C PRO A 73 -4.14 -4.81 3.98
N PHE A 74 -3.49 -3.91 3.26
CA PHE A 74 -2.07 -4.08 2.89
C PHE A 74 -1.16 -4.21 4.12
N ASP A 75 -1.39 -3.41 5.15
CA ASP A 75 -0.61 -3.48 6.39
C ASP A 75 -0.74 -4.85 7.08
N ASN A 76 -1.94 -5.44 7.11
CA ASN A 76 -2.13 -6.79 7.64
C ASN A 76 -1.38 -7.85 6.81
N ILE A 77 -1.35 -7.74 5.48
CA ILE A 77 -0.55 -8.64 4.63
C ILE A 77 0.92 -8.54 5.04
N GLY A 78 1.44 -7.32 5.14
CA GLY A 78 2.82 -7.06 5.55
C GLY A 78 3.11 -7.54 6.97
N PHE A 79 2.20 -7.32 7.93
CA PHE A 79 2.33 -7.82 9.29
C PHE A 79 2.48 -9.35 9.33
N HIS A 80 1.67 -10.09 8.56
CA HIS A 80 1.79 -11.55 8.47
C HIS A 80 3.11 -12.01 7.85
N ILE A 81 3.64 -11.27 6.87
CA ILE A 81 4.96 -11.53 6.28
C ILE A 81 6.05 -11.36 7.34
N LEU A 82 6.01 -10.26 8.10
CA LEU A 82 6.96 -10.00 9.19
C LEU A 82 6.88 -11.06 10.28
N LEU A 83 5.66 -11.42 10.71
CA LEU A 83 5.45 -12.44 11.72
C LEU A 83 6.03 -13.80 11.28
N ARG A 84 5.88 -14.17 10.01
CA ARG A 84 6.45 -15.41 9.45
C ARG A 84 7.98 -15.39 9.43
N ASN A 85 8.60 -14.24 9.18
CA ASN A 85 10.05 -14.12 9.05
C ASN A 85 10.76 -13.95 10.40
N TYR A 86 10.16 -13.23 11.34
CA TYR A 86 10.78 -12.89 12.64
C TYR A 86 10.21 -13.68 13.81
N GLY A 87 9.06 -14.34 13.64
CA GLY A 87 8.40 -15.12 14.70
C GLY A 87 7.69 -14.27 15.74
N LYS A 88 8.25 -13.13 16.17
CA LYS A 88 7.62 -12.21 17.12
C LYS A 88 7.71 -10.77 16.63
N VAL A 89 6.56 -10.13 16.53
CA VAL A 89 6.41 -8.75 16.06
C VAL A 89 5.71 -7.93 17.12
N ILE A 90 6.31 -6.80 17.50
CA ILE A 90 5.76 -5.86 18.48
C ILE A 90 5.32 -4.61 17.74
N TYR A 91 4.01 -4.39 17.67
CA TYR A 91 3.45 -3.17 17.09
C TYR A 91 3.49 -2.00 18.07
N LYS A 92 4.09 -0.89 17.65
CA LYS A 92 4.13 0.38 18.40
C LYS A 92 3.80 1.55 17.49
N LYS A 93 2.54 1.99 17.51
CA LYS A 93 2.06 3.14 16.73
C LYS A 93 2.93 4.41 16.91
N THR A 94 3.56 4.55 18.08
CA THR A 94 4.37 5.73 18.42
C THR A 94 5.87 5.52 18.16
N LYS A 95 6.29 4.46 17.46
CA LYS A 95 7.70 4.17 17.19
C LYS A 95 8.41 5.36 16.57
N GLN A 96 7.91 5.86 15.45
CA GLN A 96 8.49 7.01 14.75
C GLN A 96 8.55 8.26 15.62
N LEU A 97 7.45 8.59 16.33
CA LEU A 97 7.40 9.75 17.22
C LEU A 97 8.43 9.70 18.35
N ARG A 98 8.77 8.50 18.84
CA ARG A 98 9.80 8.34 19.85
C ARG A 98 11.17 8.77 19.34
N TYR A 99 11.53 8.40 18.11
CA TYR A 99 12.79 8.82 17.49
C TYR A 99 12.79 10.33 17.18
N ILE A 100 11.67 10.84 16.67
CA ILE A 100 11.52 12.29 16.42
C ILE A 100 11.72 13.09 17.71
N ASN A 101 11.08 12.70 18.81
CA ASN A 101 11.23 13.38 20.10
C ASN A 101 12.69 13.39 20.58
N LYS A 102 13.39 12.25 20.45
CA LYS A 102 14.80 12.14 20.81
C LYS A 102 15.70 13.08 19.98
N GLU A 103 15.43 13.21 18.69
CA GLU A 103 16.18 14.15 17.84
C GLU A 103 15.85 15.61 18.15
N ILE A 104 14.58 15.94 18.47
CA ILE A 104 14.16 17.28 18.85
C ILE A 104 14.83 17.72 20.16
N GLU A 105 15.00 16.80 21.13
CA GLU A 105 15.72 17.09 22.39
C GLU A 105 17.19 17.53 22.14
N ASN A 106 17.79 17.12 21.01
CA ASN A 106 19.13 17.49 20.60
C ASN A 106 19.18 18.81 19.79
N LEU A 107 18.02 19.36 19.41
CA LEU A 107 17.95 20.64 18.71
C LEU A 107 17.93 21.78 19.75
N ASP A 108 18.74 22.81 19.51
CA ASP A 108 18.73 24.03 20.34
C ASP A 108 17.48 24.90 20.02
N VAL A 109 16.33 24.42 20.49
CA VAL A 109 15.04 25.09 20.27
C VAL A 109 14.66 25.82 21.55
N SER A 110 14.84 27.14 21.55
CA SER A 110 14.56 28.00 22.70
C SER A 110 13.06 28.25 22.95
N ASP A 111 12.20 27.86 22.04
CA ASP A 111 10.77 28.21 22.06
C ASP A 111 9.88 26.95 22.05
N GLN A 112 9.21 26.69 23.20
CA GLN A 112 8.32 25.52 23.36
C GLN A 112 7.06 25.57 22.48
N GLU A 113 6.58 26.76 22.11
CA GLU A 113 5.40 26.87 21.22
C GLU A 113 5.68 26.37 19.81
N ASN A 114 6.93 26.44 19.36
CA ASN A 114 7.33 25.93 18.05
C ASN A 114 7.60 24.41 18.01
N LEU A 115 7.78 23.75 19.15
CA LEU A 115 8.14 22.30 19.19
C LEU A 115 7.08 21.41 18.57
N SER A 116 5.79 21.69 18.73
CA SER A 116 4.72 20.92 18.13
C SER A 116 4.72 21.03 16.61
N LEU A 117 4.94 22.22 16.08
CA LEU A 117 5.03 22.49 14.65
C LEU A 117 6.29 21.85 14.03
N ILE A 118 7.42 21.93 14.71
CA ILE A 118 8.66 21.28 14.29
C ILE A 118 8.48 19.78 14.24
N ARG A 119 7.89 19.18 15.27
CA ARG A 119 7.58 17.74 15.31
C ARG A 119 6.68 17.32 14.16
N GLU A 120 5.65 18.08 13.86
CA GLU A 120 4.74 17.83 12.76
C GLU A 120 5.46 17.88 11.41
N LYS A 121 6.28 18.88 11.15
CA LYS A 121 7.07 19.01 9.92
C LYS A 121 8.04 17.85 9.74
N ILE A 122 8.79 17.48 10.78
CA ILE A 122 9.73 16.34 10.73
C ILE A 122 8.94 15.05 10.48
N ASN A 123 7.81 14.84 11.18
CA ASN A 123 6.97 13.66 11.01
C ASN A 123 6.42 13.54 9.58
N THR A 124 5.92 14.64 9.03
CA THR A 124 5.41 14.70 7.65
C THR A 124 6.51 14.37 6.64
N ALA A 125 7.69 14.94 6.81
CA ALA A 125 8.82 14.67 5.95
C ALA A 125 9.25 13.19 5.97
N ILE A 126 9.35 12.60 7.16
CA ILE A 126 9.72 11.18 7.29
C ILE A 126 8.64 10.30 6.66
N ASN A 127 7.36 10.59 6.87
CA ASN A 127 6.27 9.86 6.22
C ASN A 127 6.37 9.94 4.69
N ASN A 128 6.64 11.14 4.15
CA ASN A 128 6.82 11.32 2.70
C ASN A 128 8.00 10.50 2.18
N LEU A 129 9.13 10.48 2.86
CA LEU A 129 10.29 9.68 2.50
C LEU A 129 10.03 8.17 2.57
N ARG A 130 9.25 7.72 3.55
CA ARG A 130 8.91 6.30 3.72
C ARG A 130 7.86 5.80 2.74
N MET A 131 6.87 6.65 2.40
CA MET A 131 5.77 6.28 1.51
C MET A 131 6.12 6.45 0.03
N ASN A 132 7.08 7.32 -0.30
CA ASN A 132 7.48 7.63 -1.66
C ASN A 132 8.93 7.22 -1.90
N VAL A 133 9.17 5.94 -2.05
CA VAL A 133 10.49 5.35 -2.31
C VAL A 133 10.88 5.58 -3.78
N SER A 134 11.23 6.82 -4.15
CA SER A 134 11.78 7.13 -5.47
C SER A 134 12.99 8.06 -5.33
N ASP A 135 13.98 7.91 -6.20
CA ASP A 135 15.26 8.66 -6.15
C ASP A 135 15.09 10.19 -6.13
N ASN A 136 14.01 10.72 -6.67
CA ASN A 136 13.75 12.16 -6.69
C ASN A 136 12.99 12.67 -5.45
N THR A 137 12.27 11.80 -4.76
CA THR A 137 11.41 12.20 -3.63
C THR A 137 12.23 12.66 -2.42
N GLU A 138 13.39 12.06 -2.19
CA GLU A 138 14.27 12.44 -1.07
C GLU A 138 14.73 13.88 -1.25
N GLU A 139 15.26 14.24 -2.42
CA GLU A 139 15.75 15.59 -2.71
C GLU A 139 14.62 16.64 -2.65
N GLU A 140 13.44 16.33 -3.20
CA GLU A 140 12.27 17.21 -3.17
C GLU A 140 11.77 17.42 -1.73
N THR A 141 11.59 16.34 -0.97
CA THR A 141 11.14 16.41 0.43
C THR A 141 12.10 17.21 1.30
N LEU A 142 13.41 17.01 1.12
CA LEU A 142 14.41 17.73 1.91
C LEU A 142 14.54 19.20 1.53
N LYS A 143 14.20 19.59 0.30
CA LYS A 143 14.15 21.02 -0.12
C LYS A 143 13.04 21.80 0.56
N GLU A 144 11.91 21.14 0.89
CA GLU A 144 10.77 21.77 1.57
C GLU A 144 11.00 21.98 3.08
N ILE A 145 12.04 21.36 3.64
CA ILE A 145 12.36 21.42 5.06
C ILE A 145 13.43 22.48 5.30
N GLN A 146 13.32 23.19 6.41
CA GLN A 146 14.39 24.09 6.86
C GLN A 146 15.69 23.31 7.05
N LYS A 147 16.81 23.86 6.61
CA LYS A 147 18.13 23.22 6.65
C LYS A 147 18.49 22.66 8.03
N ASP A 148 18.04 23.35 9.09
CA ASP A 148 18.33 22.97 10.49
C ASP A 148 17.65 21.66 10.89
N TYR A 149 16.57 21.25 10.23
CA TYR A 149 15.84 20.02 10.53
C TYR A 149 16.18 18.85 9.59
N VAL A 150 16.88 19.11 8.48
CA VAL A 150 17.27 18.06 7.53
C VAL A 150 18.06 16.96 8.22
N LYS A 151 19.01 17.35 9.09
CA LYS A 151 19.81 16.38 9.83
C LYS A 151 18.96 15.53 10.77
N ALA A 152 17.99 16.11 11.46
CA ALA A 152 17.07 15.39 12.34
C ALA A 152 16.21 14.41 11.55
N VAL A 153 15.70 14.81 10.38
CA VAL A 153 14.92 13.93 9.48
C VAL A 153 15.77 12.73 9.04
N MET A 154 17.00 12.97 8.60
CA MET A 154 17.90 11.90 8.14
C MET A 154 18.30 10.95 9.27
N ASN A 155 18.63 11.48 10.45
CA ASN A 155 18.94 10.66 11.62
C ASN A 155 17.77 9.77 12.04
N VAL A 156 16.53 10.31 12.06
CA VAL A 156 15.34 9.50 12.37
C VAL A 156 15.14 8.44 11.28
N ARG A 157 15.28 8.81 10.01
CA ARG A 157 15.13 7.89 8.89
C ARG A 157 16.12 6.71 8.99
N GLU A 158 17.40 6.99 9.29
CA GLU A 158 18.41 5.98 9.49
C GLU A 158 18.08 5.05 10.66
N GLN A 159 17.67 5.61 11.81
CA GLN A 159 17.22 4.82 12.98
C GLN A 159 15.97 3.98 12.70
N MET A 160 15.10 4.40 11.79
CA MET A 160 13.92 3.63 11.38
C MET A 160 14.28 2.45 10.46
N ILE A 161 15.30 2.62 9.60
CA ILE A 161 15.79 1.56 8.69
C ILE A 161 16.60 0.50 9.47
N ASP A 162 17.27 0.89 10.53
CA ASP A 162 18.08 0.00 11.37
C ASP A 162 17.15 -0.88 12.26
N TYR A 163 16.23 -1.57 11.60
CA TYR A 163 15.15 -2.38 12.17
C TYR A 163 15.51 -2.93 13.54
N ASN A 164 14.96 -2.32 14.61
CA ASN A 164 15.27 -2.67 16.00
C ASN A 164 14.87 -4.11 16.30
N ILE A 165 15.74 -5.05 15.94
CA ILE A 165 15.67 -6.43 16.38
C ILE A 165 16.18 -6.42 17.82
N THR A 166 15.33 -6.78 18.76
CA THR A 166 15.73 -6.90 20.16
C THR A 166 16.69 -8.08 20.35
N ALA A 167 17.39 -8.13 21.48
CA ALA A 167 18.24 -9.27 21.84
C ALA A 167 17.46 -10.63 21.85
N GLU A 168 16.14 -10.59 21.95
CA GLU A 168 15.23 -11.74 21.93
C GLU A 168 14.72 -12.07 20.52
N ASN A 169 15.30 -11.48 19.48
CA ASN A 169 14.90 -11.65 18.07
C ASN A 169 13.47 -11.12 17.76
N GLU A 170 12.98 -10.17 18.53
CA GLU A 170 11.71 -9.49 18.31
C GLU A 170 11.93 -8.25 17.44
N ILE A 171 11.05 -8.02 16.49
CA ILE A 171 11.05 -6.79 15.69
C ILE A 171 9.99 -5.82 16.19
N ILE A 172 10.39 -4.56 16.40
CA ILE A 172 9.47 -3.46 16.76
C ILE A 172 9.11 -2.69 15.51
N ILE A 173 7.81 -2.60 15.21
CA ILE A 173 7.29 -1.98 13.99
C ILE A 173 6.22 -0.93 14.27
N ASP A 174 6.04 0.00 13.33
CA ASP A 174 4.85 0.85 13.19
C ASP A 174 4.02 0.45 11.95
N THR A 175 3.00 1.23 11.62
CA THR A 175 2.11 0.91 10.50
C THR A 175 2.84 0.95 9.14
N ILE A 176 3.75 1.90 8.93
CA ILE A 176 4.48 2.00 7.65
C ILE A 176 5.49 0.86 7.51
N ASP A 177 6.13 0.45 8.61
CA ASP A 177 7.06 -0.69 8.63
C ASP A 177 6.42 -1.98 8.10
N MET A 178 5.11 -2.15 8.26
CA MET A 178 4.40 -3.34 7.77
C MET A 178 4.49 -3.48 6.24
N LEU A 179 4.59 -2.36 5.51
CA LEU A 179 4.79 -2.38 4.06
C LEU A 179 6.28 -2.20 3.72
N GLU A 180 6.95 -1.27 4.38
CA GLU A 180 8.31 -0.86 4.06
C GLU A 180 9.32 -1.99 4.24
N ILE A 181 9.30 -2.69 5.38
CA ILE A 181 10.26 -3.76 5.66
C ILE A 181 10.13 -4.92 4.67
N PRO A 182 8.93 -5.48 4.40
CA PRO A 182 8.80 -6.52 3.39
C PRO A 182 9.29 -6.11 2.00
N VAL A 183 9.02 -4.87 1.58
CA VAL A 183 9.45 -4.34 0.28
C VAL A 183 10.97 -4.17 0.23
N MET A 184 11.54 -3.47 1.21
CA MET A 184 12.98 -3.15 1.24
C MET A 184 13.86 -4.39 1.42
N ALA A 185 13.39 -5.36 2.21
CA ALA A 185 14.11 -6.61 2.45
C ALA A 185 13.86 -7.68 1.36
N GLY A 186 13.03 -7.41 0.36
CA GLY A 186 12.71 -8.37 -0.69
C GLY A 186 12.07 -9.66 -0.15
N MET A 187 11.23 -9.56 0.88
CA MET A 187 10.65 -10.72 1.53
C MET A 187 9.69 -11.48 0.62
N GLN A 188 9.58 -12.78 0.82
CA GLN A 188 8.66 -13.61 0.05
C GLN A 188 7.20 -13.36 0.47
N PHE A 189 6.37 -13.03 -0.50
CA PHE A 189 4.93 -12.85 -0.34
C PHE A 189 4.17 -14.18 -0.46
N PRO A 190 2.99 -14.29 0.17
CA PRO A 190 2.09 -15.41 -0.06
C PRO A 190 1.63 -15.46 -1.51
N GLU A 191 1.52 -16.66 -2.06
CA GLU A 191 1.06 -16.85 -3.45
C GLU A 191 -0.46 -16.96 -3.51
N TYR A 192 -1.07 -16.24 -4.46
CA TYR A 192 -2.49 -16.28 -4.77
C TYR A 192 -2.69 -16.50 -6.28
N ASP A 193 -3.74 -17.24 -6.65
CA ASP A 193 -4.14 -17.33 -8.05
C ASP A 193 -4.70 -15.99 -8.57
N PHE A 194 -5.45 -15.29 -7.71
CA PHE A 194 -6.07 -14.00 -8.02
C PHE A 194 -5.84 -13.00 -6.88
N VAL A 195 -5.46 -11.80 -7.25
CA VAL A 195 -5.38 -10.65 -6.35
C VAL A 195 -6.25 -9.53 -6.89
N PHE A 196 -7.22 -9.11 -6.10
CA PHE A 196 -8.08 -7.96 -6.40
C PHE A 196 -7.56 -6.75 -5.64
N VAL A 197 -7.43 -5.63 -6.32
CA VAL A 197 -6.99 -4.35 -5.72
C VAL A 197 -7.92 -3.24 -6.20
N ASP A 198 -8.63 -2.62 -5.28
CA ASP A 198 -9.49 -1.48 -5.58
C ASP A 198 -8.72 -0.17 -5.52
N ASP A 199 -9.15 0.83 -6.28
CA ASP A 199 -8.67 2.20 -6.26
C ASP A 199 -7.14 2.38 -6.39
N VAL A 200 -6.51 1.64 -7.32
CA VAL A 200 -5.04 1.68 -7.52
C VAL A 200 -4.48 3.08 -7.85
N HIS A 201 -5.32 4.03 -8.23
CA HIS A 201 -4.95 5.42 -8.43
C HIS A 201 -4.62 6.18 -7.13
N LEU A 202 -5.00 5.61 -5.97
CA LEU A 202 -4.70 6.14 -4.64
C LEU A 202 -3.42 5.54 -4.02
N LEU A 203 -2.75 4.61 -4.72
CA LEU A 203 -1.52 4.01 -4.22
C LEU A 203 -0.44 5.07 -4.00
N THR A 204 0.38 4.83 -2.98
CA THR A 204 1.69 5.47 -2.82
C THR A 204 2.76 4.68 -3.58
N HIS A 205 3.97 5.21 -3.73
CA HIS A 205 5.06 4.44 -4.33
C HIS A 205 5.36 3.16 -3.54
N LEU A 206 5.33 3.22 -2.21
CA LEU A 206 5.55 2.05 -1.36
C LEU A 206 4.47 0.98 -1.57
N SER A 207 3.19 1.37 -1.56
CA SER A 207 2.10 0.42 -1.78
C SER A 207 2.07 -0.12 -3.22
N TYR A 208 2.51 0.66 -4.21
CA TYR A 208 2.71 0.17 -5.57
C TYR A 208 3.81 -0.91 -5.64
N GLU A 209 4.97 -0.67 -5.01
CA GLU A 209 6.03 -1.68 -4.91
C GLU A 209 5.54 -2.94 -4.18
N PHE A 210 4.72 -2.76 -3.13
CA PHE A 210 4.09 -3.86 -2.41
C PHE A 210 3.18 -4.70 -3.32
N VAL A 211 2.32 -4.07 -4.13
CA VAL A 211 1.48 -4.76 -5.14
C VAL A 211 2.33 -5.54 -6.15
N LYS A 212 3.47 -4.99 -6.57
CA LYS A 212 4.40 -5.67 -7.48
C LYS A 212 4.96 -6.96 -6.88
N MET A 213 5.17 -7.00 -5.56
CA MET A 213 5.71 -8.17 -4.88
C MET A 213 4.65 -9.25 -4.61
N ILE A 214 3.38 -8.87 -4.44
CA ILE A 214 2.28 -9.84 -4.34
C ILE A 214 2.12 -10.63 -5.66
N LYS A 215 2.43 -9.96 -6.78
CA LYS A 215 2.29 -10.58 -8.10
C LYS A 215 3.43 -11.57 -8.38
N HIS A 216 3.13 -12.84 -8.52
CA HIS A 216 4.02 -13.85 -9.10
C HIS A 216 3.55 -14.29 -10.50
N ASP A 217 4.33 -15.10 -11.21
CA ASP A 217 4.11 -15.43 -12.62
C ASP A 217 2.72 -15.99 -12.96
N LYS A 218 2.13 -16.75 -12.03
CA LYS A 218 0.80 -17.37 -12.21
C LYS A 218 -0.34 -16.54 -11.62
N CYS A 219 -0.03 -15.43 -10.92
CA CYS A 219 -1.02 -14.59 -10.29
C CYS A 219 -1.67 -13.66 -11.30
N ARG A 220 -2.99 -13.59 -11.30
CA ARG A 220 -3.75 -12.59 -12.04
C ARG A 220 -4.11 -11.43 -11.11
N ILE A 221 -3.78 -10.21 -11.52
CA ILE A 221 -4.23 -9.00 -10.83
C ILE A 221 -5.48 -8.47 -11.52
N ILE A 222 -6.55 -8.33 -10.73
CA ILE A 222 -7.80 -7.70 -11.15
C ILE A 222 -7.90 -6.40 -10.35
N PHE A 223 -7.97 -5.27 -11.03
CA PHE A 223 -7.85 -3.99 -10.35
C PHE A 223 -8.82 -2.92 -10.87
N SER A 224 -9.09 -1.93 -10.03
CA SER A 224 -9.88 -0.77 -10.39
C SER A 224 -9.12 0.54 -10.17
N GLY A 225 -9.55 1.59 -10.86
CA GLY A 225 -9.03 2.93 -10.61
C GLY A 225 -9.66 4.02 -11.48
N ASN A 226 -9.31 5.25 -11.17
CA ASN A 226 -9.62 6.42 -12.01
C ASN A 226 -8.31 7.00 -12.57
N PRO A 227 -7.95 6.70 -13.84
CA PRO A 227 -6.71 7.21 -14.44
C PRO A 227 -6.62 8.74 -14.49
N GLN A 228 -7.76 9.44 -14.46
CA GLN A 228 -7.77 10.92 -14.49
C GLN A 228 -7.38 11.54 -13.14
N GLU A 229 -7.52 10.81 -12.05
CA GLU A 229 -7.14 11.23 -10.69
C GLU A 229 -5.80 10.65 -10.25
N ASP A 230 -5.21 9.78 -11.06
CA ASP A 230 -3.95 9.09 -10.76
C ASP A 230 -2.74 10.00 -10.93
N LYS A 231 -2.31 10.63 -9.84
CA LYS A 231 -1.17 11.55 -9.82
C LYS A 231 0.16 10.91 -10.17
N HIS A 232 0.29 9.61 -9.97
CA HIS A 232 1.55 8.86 -10.13
C HIS A 232 1.55 7.92 -11.34
N GLY A 233 0.42 7.79 -12.04
CA GLY A 233 0.25 6.90 -13.18
C GLY A 233 0.33 5.42 -12.81
N PHE A 234 -0.04 5.04 -11.59
CA PHE A 234 0.04 3.64 -11.14
C PHE A 234 -0.96 2.75 -11.83
N PHE A 235 -2.14 3.26 -12.19
CA PHE A 235 -3.11 2.51 -12.98
C PHE A 235 -2.48 2.00 -14.28
N ASP A 236 -1.87 2.91 -15.05
CA ASP A 236 -1.22 2.57 -16.32
C ASP A 236 0.04 1.72 -16.10
N LYS A 237 0.81 1.98 -15.05
CA LYS A 237 1.99 1.17 -14.71
C LYS A 237 1.60 -0.28 -14.40
N ILE A 238 0.53 -0.51 -13.64
CA ILE A 238 0.01 -1.86 -13.36
C ILE A 238 -0.52 -2.49 -14.64
N ALA A 239 -1.34 -1.76 -15.41
CA ALA A 239 -1.89 -2.24 -16.67
C ALA A 239 -0.81 -2.71 -17.64
N ASN A 240 0.22 -1.89 -17.86
CA ASN A 240 1.32 -2.19 -18.77
C ASN A 240 2.17 -3.37 -18.27
N LYS A 241 2.54 -3.38 -17.00
CA LYS A 241 3.36 -4.46 -16.40
C LYS A 241 2.66 -5.81 -16.42
N THR A 242 1.34 -5.82 -16.24
CA THR A 242 0.54 -7.04 -16.19
C THR A 242 -0.06 -7.40 -17.56
N LYS A 243 0.12 -6.56 -18.57
CA LYS A 243 -0.53 -6.65 -19.90
C LYS A 243 -2.05 -6.72 -19.77
N ALA A 244 -2.60 -6.02 -18.78
CA ALA A 244 -4.01 -6.10 -18.45
C ALA A 244 -4.89 -5.56 -19.57
N LYS A 245 -6.04 -6.19 -19.76
CA LYS A 245 -7.13 -5.63 -20.57
C LYS A 245 -7.91 -4.64 -19.73
N ILE A 246 -8.14 -3.45 -20.27
CA ILE A 246 -8.85 -2.37 -19.56
C ILE A 246 -10.27 -2.24 -20.10
N VAL A 247 -11.24 -2.20 -19.19
CA VAL A 247 -12.65 -1.92 -19.47
C VAL A 247 -13.03 -0.61 -18.79
N GLU A 248 -13.59 0.32 -19.56
CA GLU A 248 -14.04 1.60 -19.05
C GLU A 248 -15.53 1.54 -18.66
N LEU A 249 -15.84 1.88 -17.39
CA LEU A 249 -17.20 2.15 -16.94
C LEU A 249 -17.53 3.63 -17.19
N LYS A 250 -18.62 3.86 -17.88
CA LYS A 250 -19.14 5.20 -18.16
C LYS A 250 -20.32 5.52 -17.28
#